data_4b51f32006d2934bb59d67459cda5947
#
_entry.id   4b51f32006d2934bb59d67459cda5947
#
_cell.length_a   1.000
_cell.length_b   1.000
_cell.length_c   1.000
_cell.angle_alpha   90.00
_cell.angle_beta   90.00
_cell.angle_gamma   90.00
#
_symmetry.space_group_name_H-M   'P 1'
#
loop_
_entity.id
_entity.type
_entity.pdbx_description
1 polymer ?
#
loop_
_entity_poly.entity_id
_entity_poly.type
_entity_poly.pdbx_seq_one_letter_code
_entity_poly.pdbx_strand_id
1 'polypeptide(L)'
;KREFVAVGFTGNSINPGHGGDISKDDLVENIKRIQPDLLFFSGDQVYDHKRHYAAWLRFGRDFGEVIKDYPTVSLPDDHDVGQPNLWGHNGRQSTLRGASDGGYAMPVEYVKEAERAQTSHLPDPYDPTPIDRGIGTYYTELNWGRISFAIIEDRKFKTGPAGIIPKQGPRPDHILNPDYDPKSVDVPEARLLGDRQLKFLDEWGKDWTNADLKVALSQTIFCGGAHIHGRIGGRLHADLDSNGWP
;
A
#
# COMPACT_ATOMS: atom_id res chain seq x y z
N LYS A 1 6.67 -23.04 23.37
CA LYS A 1 6.89 -22.21 22.18
C LYS A 1 5.55 -21.56 21.85
N ARG A 2 5.38 -20.26 22.05
CA ARG A 2 4.16 -19.54 21.71
C ARG A 2 4.14 -19.26 20.22
N GLU A 3 3.00 -19.45 19.57
CA GLU A 3 2.79 -19.00 18.20
C GLU A 3 2.79 -17.47 18.15
N PHE A 4 3.30 -16.89 17.05
CA PHE A 4 3.18 -15.48 16.77
C PHE A 4 1.98 -15.27 15.85
N VAL A 5 1.09 -14.37 16.23
CA VAL A 5 -0.14 -14.08 15.50
C VAL A 5 -0.10 -12.64 15.00
N ALA A 6 -0.04 -12.46 13.69
CA ALA A 6 -0.24 -11.16 13.04
C ALA A 6 -1.62 -11.10 12.37
N VAL A 7 -2.29 -9.96 12.48
CA VAL A 7 -3.57 -9.71 11.79
C VAL A 7 -3.39 -8.54 10.85
N GLY A 8 -3.60 -8.80 9.56
CA GLY A 8 -3.51 -7.79 8.50
C GLY A 8 -4.88 -7.31 8.05
N PHE A 9 -4.96 -6.02 7.74
CA PHE A 9 -6.14 -5.33 7.22
C PHE A 9 -5.77 -4.53 5.98
N THR A 10 -6.70 -4.44 5.05
CA THR A 10 -6.62 -3.57 3.88
C THR A 10 -7.98 -2.95 3.59
N GLY A 11 -8.00 -1.74 3.06
CA GLY A 11 -9.23 -1.10 2.61
C GLY A 11 -10.25 -0.82 3.71
N ASN A 12 -9.82 -0.43 4.91
CA ASN A 12 -10.70 -0.16 6.06
C ASN A 12 -11.35 1.23 5.95
N SER A 13 -12.01 1.50 4.82
CA SER A 13 -12.65 2.79 4.59
C SER A 13 -13.63 3.14 5.71
N ILE A 14 -13.57 4.40 6.11
CA ILE A 14 -14.54 5.03 7.02
C ILE A 14 -15.57 5.87 6.29
N ASN A 15 -15.56 5.88 4.97
CA ASN A 15 -16.50 6.66 4.17
C ASN A 15 -17.80 5.89 3.90
N PRO A 16 -18.97 6.56 3.98
CA PRO A 16 -20.21 6.01 3.50
C PRO A 16 -20.10 5.53 2.03
N GLY A 17 -20.72 4.39 1.72
CA GLY A 17 -20.64 3.80 0.38
C GLY A 17 -19.40 2.92 0.13
N HIS A 18 -18.41 2.97 1.02
CA HIS A 18 -17.24 2.07 1.03
C HIS A 18 -17.17 1.25 2.33
N GLY A 19 -18.31 0.96 2.95
CA GLY A 19 -18.38 0.27 4.23
C GLY A 19 -18.11 1.14 5.47
N GLY A 20 -17.94 2.45 5.31
CA GLY A 20 -17.68 3.38 6.40
C GLY A 20 -18.90 3.78 7.21
N ASP A 21 -20.09 3.43 6.78
CA ASP A 21 -21.37 3.53 7.47
C ASP A 21 -21.67 2.28 8.33
N ILE A 22 -20.84 1.24 8.21
CA ILE A 22 -20.94 0.03 9.01
C ILE A 22 -20.03 0.20 10.24
N SER A 23 -20.54 -0.14 11.42
CA SER A 23 -19.73 -0.19 12.64
C SER A 23 -18.54 -1.15 12.46
N LYS A 24 -17.40 -0.79 13.07
CA LYS A 24 -16.21 -1.66 13.11
C LYS A 24 -16.16 -2.50 14.40
N ASP A 25 -17.22 -2.49 15.20
CA ASP A 25 -17.25 -3.17 16.49
C ASP A 25 -17.01 -4.68 16.37
N ASP A 26 -17.55 -5.32 15.34
CA ASP A 26 -17.33 -6.73 15.07
C ASP A 26 -15.87 -7.06 14.76
N LEU A 27 -15.18 -6.19 13.99
CA LEU A 27 -13.75 -6.32 13.73
C LEU A 27 -12.94 -6.14 15.03
N VAL A 28 -13.26 -5.11 15.81
CA VAL A 28 -12.60 -4.83 17.09
C VAL A 28 -12.77 -6.00 18.05
N GLU A 29 -13.98 -6.53 18.19
CA GLU A 29 -14.24 -7.69 19.07
C GLU A 29 -13.54 -8.96 18.57
N ASN A 30 -13.45 -9.17 17.25
CA ASN A 30 -12.68 -10.29 16.70
C ASN A 30 -11.18 -10.15 16.99
N ILE A 31 -10.60 -8.95 16.87
CA ILE A 31 -9.20 -8.70 17.21
C ILE A 31 -8.96 -9.01 18.69
N LYS A 32 -9.80 -8.50 19.58
CA LYS A 32 -9.70 -8.79 21.03
C LYS A 32 -9.77 -10.29 21.34
N ARG A 33 -10.60 -11.04 20.61
CA ARG A 33 -10.71 -12.49 20.78
C ARG A 33 -9.48 -13.24 20.26
N ILE A 34 -8.90 -12.79 19.14
CA ILE A 34 -7.68 -13.38 18.53
C ILE A 34 -6.45 -13.11 19.39
N GLN A 35 -6.39 -11.95 20.05
CA GLN A 35 -5.24 -11.48 20.83
C GLN A 35 -3.93 -11.51 20.03
N PRO A 36 -3.84 -10.75 18.94
CA PRO A 36 -2.66 -10.76 18.07
C PRO A 36 -1.42 -10.20 18.78
N ASP A 37 -0.26 -10.57 18.26
CA ASP A 37 1.03 -9.98 18.66
C ASP A 37 1.35 -8.73 17.82
N LEU A 38 0.75 -8.60 16.63
CA LEU A 38 0.92 -7.47 15.73
C LEU A 38 -0.35 -7.21 14.92
N LEU A 39 -0.71 -5.93 14.78
CA LEU A 39 -1.69 -5.44 13.81
C LEU A 39 -0.96 -4.78 12.63
N PHE A 40 -1.38 -5.08 11.42
CA PHE A 40 -0.88 -4.47 10.20
C PHE A 40 -2.02 -3.89 9.37
N PHE A 41 -2.05 -2.57 9.22
CA PHE A 41 -2.97 -1.86 8.33
C PHE A 41 -2.21 -1.45 7.07
N SER A 42 -2.51 -2.10 5.97
CA SER A 42 -1.74 -2.00 4.74
C SER A 42 -2.15 -0.84 3.83
N GLY A 43 -2.96 0.09 4.33
CA GLY A 43 -3.39 1.26 3.57
C GLY A 43 -4.89 1.34 3.37
N ASP A 44 -5.31 2.44 2.76
CA ASP A 44 -6.71 2.78 2.52
C ASP A 44 -7.52 2.93 3.82
N GLN A 45 -6.92 3.52 4.83
CA GLN A 45 -7.60 3.92 6.06
C GLN A 45 -8.38 5.22 5.87
N VAL A 46 -7.96 6.07 4.91
CA VAL A 46 -8.55 7.38 4.66
C VAL A 46 -8.98 7.52 3.21
N TYR A 47 -10.28 7.65 2.96
CA TYR A 47 -10.84 7.91 1.64
C TYR A 47 -11.32 9.37 1.47
N ASP A 48 -11.20 10.23 2.47
CA ASP A 48 -11.52 11.65 2.37
C ASP A 48 -10.30 12.44 1.88
N HIS A 49 -10.22 12.62 0.57
CA HIS A 49 -9.12 13.31 -0.10
C HIS A 49 -9.03 14.83 0.21
N LYS A 50 -9.91 15.37 1.04
CA LYS A 50 -9.91 16.79 1.41
C LYS A 50 -9.61 17.04 2.89
N ARG A 51 -9.92 16.07 3.75
CA ARG A 51 -9.85 16.22 5.21
C ARG A 51 -9.13 15.04 5.85
N HIS A 52 -7.89 14.80 5.38
CA HIS A 52 -7.09 13.65 5.80
C HIS A 52 -7.05 13.46 7.32
N TYR A 53 -6.69 14.49 8.07
CA TYR A 53 -6.59 14.39 9.53
C TYR A 53 -7.89 14.05 10.23
N ALA A 54 -9.02 14.62 9.79
CA ALA A 54 -10.31 14.31 10.38
C ALA A 54 -10.69 12.85 10.17
N ALA A 55 -10.41 12.33 8.99
CA ALA A 55 -10.64 10.93 8.65
C ALA A 55 -9.67 10.00 9.39
N TRP A 56 -8.39 10.36 9.49
CA TRP A 56 -7.38 9.62 10.26
C TRP A 56 -7.72 9.55 11.75
N LEU A 57 -8.16 10.65 12.34
CA LEU A 57 -8.63 10.68 13.72
C LEU A 57 -9.88 9.83 13.94
N ARG A 58 -10.76 9.74 12.93
CA ARG A 58 -11.91 8.83 12.98
C ARG A 58 -11.47 7.38 12.95
N PHE A 59 -10.56 7.00 12.05
CA PHE A 59 -9.95 5.68 12.02
C PHE A 59 -9.34 5.31 13.39
N GLY A 60 -8.58 6.23 14.00
CA GLY A 60 -8.00 6.04 15.33
C GLY A 60 -9.05 5.86 16.44
N ARG A 61 -10.26 6.43 16.29
CA ARG A 61 -11.37 6.19 17.22
C ARG A 61 -12.05 4.84 16.99
N ASP A 62 -12.28 4.50 15.72
CA ASP A 62 -12.95 3.25 15.36
C ASP A 62 -12.14 2.01 15.79
N PHE A 63 -10.81 2.09 15.69
CA PHE A 63 -9.88 1.01 16.10
C PHE A 63 -9.13 1.26 17.41
N GLY A 64 -9.39 2.38 18.11
CA GLY A 64 -8.66 2.81 19.29
C GLY A 64 -8.59 1.78 20.42
N GLU A 65 -9.66 1.01 20.59
CA GLU A 65 -9.75 -0.04 21.61
C GLU A 65 -8.76 -1.21 21.39
N VAL A 66 -8.23 -1.37 20.17
CA VAL A 66 -7.25 -2.42 19.88
C VAL A 66 -5.87 -1.83 19.59
N ILE A 67 -5.77 -0.70 18.90
CA ILE A 67 -4.49 -0.04 18.62
C ILE A 67 -3.73 0.33 19.89
N LYS A 68 -4.44 0.71 20.96
CA LYS A 68 -3.81 1.05 22.27
C LYS A 68 -3.15 -0.15 22.98
N ASP A 69 -3.62 -1.37 22.70
CA ASP A 69 -3.24 -2.58 23.43
C ASP A 69 -2.30 -3.49 22.61
N TYR A 70 -2.28 -3.34 21.28
CA TYR A 70 -1.49 -4.19 20.39
C TYR A 70 -0.50 -3.36 19.57
N PRO A 71 0.76 -3.83 19.43
CA PRO A 71 1.70 -3.24 18.48
C PRO A 71 1.06 -3.15 17.11
N THR A 72 1.17 -1.97 16.50
CA THR A 72 0.47 -1.68 15.24
C THR A 72 1.43 -1.06 14.25
N VAL A 73 1.42 -1.55 13.01
CA VAL A 73 2.05 -0.94 11.84
C VAL A 73 0.95 -0.47 10.91
N SER A 74 0.96 0.80 10.53
CA SER A 74 0.10 1.32 9.47
C SER A 74 0.95 1.93 8.37
N LEU A 75 0.53 1.71 7.13
CA LEU A 75 1.16 2.27 5.94
C LEU A 75 0.11 3.01 5.12
N PRO A 76 0.42 4.16 4.51
CA PRO A 76 -0.49 4.81 3.59
C PRO A 76 -0.52 4.11 2.24
N ASP A 77 -1.70 4.09 1.59
CA ASP A 77 -1.85 3.69 0.20
C ASP A 77 -2.38 4.88 -0.63
N ASP A 78 -2.91 4.63 -1.81
CA ASP A 78 -3.31 5.65 -2.77
C ASP A 78 -4.41 6.60 -2.24
N HIS A 79 -5.48 6.08 -1.66
CA HIS A 79 -6.55 6.92 -1.11
C HIS A 79 -6.07 7.75 0.09
N ASP A 80 -5.15 7.23 0.88
CA ASP A 80 -4.56 7.97 2.01
C ASP A 80 -3.79 9.21 1.55
N VAL A 81 -3.12 9.13 0.41
CA VAL A 81 -2.43 10.28 -0.19
C VAL A 81 -3.29 11.09 -1.17
N GLY A 82 -4.58 10.81 -1.21
CA GLY A 82 -5.59 11.64 -1.86
C GLY A 82 -5.85 11.36 -3.33
N GLN A 83 -5.58 10.17 -3.82
CA GLN A 83 -5.83 9.80 -5.21
C GLN A 83 -6.32 8.34 -5.34
N PRO A 84 -7.05 7.99 -6.42
CA PRO A 84 -7.67 6.67 -6.56
C PRO A 84 -6.73 5.55 -7.02
N ASN A 85 -5.53 5.85 -7.43
CA ASN A 85 -4.45 4.92 -7.76
C ASN A 85 -3.11 5.62 -7.57
N LEU A 86 -2.10 4.91 -7.10
CA LEU A 86 -0.77 5.47 -6.86
C LEU A 86 0.31 4.65 -7.57
N TRP A 87 0.96 5.30 -8.50
CA TRP A 87 2.26 4.94 -9.05
C TRP A 87 3.18 6.11 -8.75
N GLY A 88 3.84 6.11 -7.59
CA GLY A 88 4.52 7.27 -7.02
C GLY A 88 5.66 7.87 -7.85
N HIS A 89 6.23 7.07 -8.76
CA HIS A 89 7.23 7.48 -9.73
C HIS A 89 8.31 8.37 -9.13
N ASN A 90 8.86 7.93 -8.00
CA ASN A 90 9.92 8.64 -7.28
C ASN A 90 9.52 10.05 -6.80
N GLY A 91 8.24 10.27 -6.52
CA GLY A 91 7.76 11.54 -5.93
C GLY A 91 7.36 12.62 -6.93
N ARG A 92 7.39 12.36 -8.23
CA ARG A 92 7.07 13.36 -9.24
C ARG A 92 5.61 13.86 -9.13
N GLN A 93 5.31 15.01 -9.71
CA GLN A 93 3.94 15.51 -9.83
C GLN A 93 3.26 14.83 -11.02
N SER A 94 2.08 14.24 -10.79
CA SER A 94 1.26 13.74 -11.88
C SER A 94 0.64 14.88 -12.69
N THR A 95 0.55 14.70 -14.00
CA THR A 95 -0.06 15.63 -14.94
C THR A 95 -1.38 15.12 -15.51
N LEU A 96 -1.69 13.84 -15.30
CA LEU A 96 -2.90 13.21 -15.79
C LEU A 96 -3.95 13.03 -14.68
N ARG A 97 -5.21 13.19 -15.03
CA ARG A 97 -6.30 12.82 -14.14
C ARG A 97 -6.23 11.31 -13.87
N GLY A 98 -6.25 10.93 -12.57
CA GLY A 98 -6.08 9.56 -12.14
C GLY A 98 -4.63 9.09 -12.04
N ALA A 99 -3.67 10.02 -12.28
CA ALA A 99 -2.25 9.84 -12.04
C ALA A 99 -1.58 8.65 -12.75
N SER A 100 -2.17 8.16 -13.86
CA SER A 100 -1.65 6.99 -14.59
C SER A 100 -0.28 7.23 -15.27
N ASP A 101 0.14 8.50 -15.40
CA ASP A 101 1.50 8.87 -15.82
C ASP A 101 2.54 8.71 -14.70
N GLY A 102 2.09 8.34 -13.53
CA GLY A 102 2.91 8.21 -12.32
C GLY A 102 3.08 9.54 -11.59
N GLY A 103 3.32 9.42 -10.29
CA GLY A 103 3.48 10.56 -9.39
C GLY A 103 2.24 10.83 -8.54
N TYR A 104 2.29 11.94 -7.83
CA TYR A 104 1.25 12.34 -6.88
C TYR A 104 0.37 13.44 -7.46
N ALA A 105 -0.95 13.27 -7.37
CA ALA A 105 -1.93 14.25 -7.83
C ALA A 105 -2.11 15.41 -6.83
N MET A 106 -1.94 15.13 -5.53
CA MET A 106 -2.13 16.11 -4.46
C MET A 106 -0.90 17.03 -4.28
N PRO A 107 -1.09 18.22 -3.67
CA PRO A 107 0.01 19.06 -3.25
C PRO A 107 0.99 18.28 -2.35
N VAL A 108 2.28 18.62 -2.45
CA VAL A 108 3.33 17.88 -1.74
C VAL A 108 3.17 17.95 -0.21
N GLU A 109 2.63 19.03 0.29
CA GLU A 109 2.36 19.22 1.71
C GLU A 109 1.33 18.23 2.21
N TYR A 110 0.26 17.99 1.43
CA TYR A 110 -0.75 16.99 1.74
C TYR A 110 -0.14 15.59 1.82
N VAL A 111 0.67 15.21 0.84
CA VAL A 111 1.34 13.90 0.80
C VAL A 111 2.23 13.71 2.02
N LYS A 112 3.05 14.71 2.34
CA LYS A 112 3.94 14.68 3.52
C LYS A 112 3.17 14.58 4.84
N GLU A 113 2.04 15.27 4.94
CA GLU A 113 1.19 15.22 6.13
C GLU A 113 0.54 13.85 6.29
N ALA A 114 0.01 13.28 5.20
CA ALA A 114 -0.59 11.95 5.21
C ALA A 114 0.44 10.87 5.61
N GLU A 115 1.61 10.88 4.97
CA GLU A 115 2.68 9.94 5.31
C GLU A 115 3.12 10.11 6.77
N ARG A 116 3.39 11.33 7.22
CA ARG A 116 3.79 11.59 8.61
C ARG A 116 2.73 11.12 9.61
N ALA A 117 1.46 11.37 9.36
CA ALA A 117 0.38 10.96 10.25
C ALA A 117 0.32 9.44 10.39
N GLN A 118 0.57 8.71 9.31
CA GLN A 118 0.42 7.26 9.29
C GLN A 118 1.70 6.47 9.56
N THR A 119 2.89 7.09 9.47
CA THR A 119 4.16 6.36 9.58
C THR A 119 5.12 6.86 10.66
N SER A 120 4.78 7.95 11.38
CA SER A 120 5.67 8.53 12.41
C SER A 120 5.92 7.63 13.63
N HIS A 121 5.19 6.53 13.76
CA HIS A 121 5.38 5.51 14.80
C HIS A 121 6.35 4.40 14.40
N LEU A 122 6.75 4.35 13.12
CA LEU A 122 7.70 3.37 12.61
C LEU A 122 9.13 3.70 13.07
N PRO A 123 10.05 2.72 13.04
CA PRO A 123 11.48 2.99 13.18
C PRO A 123 11.96 4.00 12.13
N ASP A 124 13.12 4.60 12.37
CA ASP A 124 13.74 5.50 11.40
C ASP A 124 13.92 4.81 10.04
N PRO A 125 13.72 5.54 8.94
CA PRO A 125 13.85 4.95 7.61
C PRO A 125 15.27 4.46 7.35
N TYR A 126 15.40 3.34 6.67
CA TYR A 126 16.70 2.78 6.27
C TYR A 126 17.53 3.78 5.46
N ASP A 127 16.91 4.50 4.54
CA ASP A 127 17.54 5.59 3.79
C ASP A 127 16.64 6.83 3.87
N PRO A 128 16.98 7.82 4.73
CA PRO A 128 16.16 9.00 4.96
C PRO A 128 16.24 10.03 3.82
N THR A 129 17.02 9.78 2.78
CA THR A 129 17.16 10.71 1.65
C THR A 129 15.80 10.92 0.97
N PRO A 130 15.28 12.14 0.93
CA PRO A 130 14.01 12.42 0.28
C PRO A 130 14.04 12.07 -1.21
N ILE A 131 12.89 11.71 -1.75
CA ILE A 131 12.62 11.63 -3.17
C ILE A 131 12.22 13.00 -3.75
N ASP A 132 11.80 13.05 -5.01
CA ASP A 132 11.44 14.30 -5.66
C ASP A 132 10.47 15.15 -4.82
N ARG A 133 10.54 16.44 -4.94
CA ARG A 133 9.76 17.45 -4.20
C ARG A 133 9.96 17.38 -2.67
N GLY A 134 10.99 16.67 -2.20
CA GLY A 134 11.29 16.52 -0.78
C GLY A 134 10.27 15.67 -0.02
N ILE A 135 9.59 14.73 -0.70
CA ILE A 135 8.78 13.70 -0.05
C ILE A 135 9.74 12.72 0.64
N GLY A 136 9.46 12.37 1.90
CA GLY A 136 10.27 11.46 2.69
C GLY A 136 10.15 10.00 2.23
N THR A 137 10.90 9.16 2.93
CA THR A 137 10.80 7.69 2.83
C THR A 137 10.51 7.12 4.22
N TYR A 138 9.90 5.94 4.28
CA TYR A 138 9.64 5.25 5.55
C TYR A 138 9.96 3.76 5.49
N TYR A 139 10.44 3.22 4.37
CA TYR A 139 10.85 1.82 4.33
C TYR A 139 11.98 1.54 5.31
N THR A 140 11.81 0.48 6.10
CA THR A 140 12.71 0.19 7.22
C THR A 140 12.57 -1.25 7.68
N GLU A 141 13.43 -1.65 8.61
CA GLU A 141 13.32 -2.90 9.34
C GLU A 141 12.67 -2.68 10.70
N LEU A 142 11.78 -3.60 11.08
CA LEU A 142 11.22 -3.70 12.41
C LEU A 142 11.48 -5.11 12.97
N ASN A 143 12.13 -5.20 14.12
CA ASN A 143 12.37 -6.47 14.79
C ASN A 143 11.41 -6.65 15.98
N TRP A 144 10.62 -7.71 15.97
CA TRP A 144 9.70 -8.04 17.04
C TRP A 144 9.63 -9.56 17.29
N GLY A 145 9.95 -9.97 18.51
CA GLY A 145 9.84 -11.37 18.91
C GLY A 145 10.69 -12.36 18.08
N ARG A 146 11.87 -11.95 17.62
CA ARG A 146 12.77 -12.69 16.71
C ARG A 146 12.20 -12.89 15.31
N ILE A 147 11.23 -12.05 14.95
CA ILE A 147 10.77 -11.89 13.57
C ILE A 147 11.28 -10.54 13.08
N SER A 148 11.94 -10.53 11.93
CA SER A 148 12.36 -9.32 11.26
C SER A 148 11.37 -9.00 10.14
N PHE A 149 10.76 -7.83 10.23
CA PHE A 149 9.81 -7.32 9.24
C PHE A 149 10.49 -6.29 8.36
N ALA A 150 10.46 -6.49 7.05
CA ALA A 150 10.74 -5.43 6.09
C ALA A 150 9.44 -4.67 5.79
N ILE A 151 9.39 -3.42 6.18
CA ILE A 151 8.32 -2.48 5.84
C ILE A 151 8.68 -1.87 4.49
N ILE A 152 7.81 -2.02 3.49
CA ILE A 152 8.07 -1.66 2.09
C ILE A 152 7.16 -0.53 1.63
N GLU A 153 7.71 0.37 0.82
CA GLU A 153 6.96 1.42 0.12
C GLU A 153 6.79 1.02 -1.36
N ASP A 154 5.97 0.06 -1.63
CA ASP A 154 5.81 -0.51 -2.96
C ASP A 154 5.08 0.39 -3.97
N ARG A 155 4.46 1.48 -3.51
CA ARG A 155 3.82 2.50 -4.36
C ARG A 155 4.76 3.66 -4.72
N LYS A 156 5.64 4.04 -3.82
CA LYS A 156 6.43 5.30 -3.92
C LYS A 156 7.34 5.38 -5.14
N PHE A 157 7.96 4.28 -5.51
CA PHE A 157 8.91 4.22 -6.63
C PHE A 157 8.29 3.63 -7.91
N LYS A 158 7.06 3.15 -7.81
CA LYS A 158 6.36 2.44 -8.87
C LYS A 158 6.14 3.31 -10.08
N THR A 159 6.47 2.79 -11.26
CA THR A 159 6.31 3.48 -12.54
C THR A 159 4.84 3.52 -12.94
N GLY A 160 4.36 4.67 -13.43
CA GLY A 160 3.02 4.79 -13.99
C GLY A 160 2.90 4.13 -15.37
N PRO A 161 1.76 3.49 -15.68
CA PRO A 161 1.59 2.74 -16.92
C PRO A 161 1.40 3.59 -18.18
N ALA A 162 0.93 4.84 -18.05
CA ALA A 162 0.62 5.68 -19.20
C ALA A 162 1.87 6.03 -20.02
N GLY A 163 1.84 5.72 -21.29
CA GLY A 163 2.95 5.94 -22.21
C GLY A 163 4.03 4.85 -22.20
N ILE A 164 3.93 3.88 -21.30
CA ILE A 164 4.87 2.77 -21.15
C ILE A 164 4.26 1.48 -21.69
N ILE A 165 2.99 1.22 -21.32
CA ILE A 165 2.29 0.03 -21.79
C ILE A 165 1.11 0.38 -22.69
N PRO A 166 0.73 -0.54 -23.60
CA PRO A 166 -0.44 -0.36 -24.44
C PRO A 166 -1.73 -0.27 -23.60
N LYS A 167 -2.58 0.67 -23.96
CA LYS A 167 -3.92 0.76 -23.34
C LYS A 167 -4.78 -0.42 -23.79
N GLN A 168 -5.20 -1.25 -22.85
CA GLN A 168 -5.96 -2.48 -23.10
C GLN A 168 -7.41 -2.43 -22.56
N GLY A 169 -7.82 -1.29 -22.03
CA GLY A 169 -9.14 -1.09 -21.44
C GLY A 169 -9.42 0.38 -21.11
N PRO A 170 -10.51 0.68 -20.40
CA PRO A 170 -10.91 2.05 -20.06
C PRO A 170 -9.93 2.73 -19.09
N ARG A 171 -9.27 1.95 -18.26
CA ARG A 171 -8.21 2.37 -17.33
C ARG A 171 -7.00 1.46 -17.49
N PRO A 172 -5.80 1.89 -17.07
CA PRO A 172 -4.58 1.07 -17.19
C PRO A 172 -4.66 -0.29 -16.49
N ASP A 173 -5.38 -0.33 -15.37
CA ASP A 173 -5.60 -1.48 -14.52
C ASP A 173 -6.83 -2.34 -14.92
N HIS A 174 -7.59 -1.90 -15.93
CA HIS A 174 -8.77 -2.60 -16.41
C HIS A 174 -8.54 -3.13 -17.83
N ILE A 175 -8.12 -4.38 -17.93
CA ILE A 175 -7.85 -5.03 -19.20
C ILE A 175 -9.12 -5.72 -19.69
N LEU A 176 -9.63 -5.28 -20.85
CA LEU A 176 -10.82 -5.86 -21.48
C LEU A 176 -10.46 -6.63 -22.76
N ASN A 177 -9.20 -6.69 -23.14
CA ASN A 177 -8.73 -7.47 -24.27
C ASN A 177 -8.67 -8.97 -23.89
N PRO A 178 -9.46 -9.85 -24.51
CA PRO A 178 -9.40 -11.28 -24.22
C PRO A 178 -8.09 -11.96 -24.67
N ASP A 179 -7.39 -11.32 -25.61
CA ASP A 179 -6.11 -11.81 -26.18
C ASP A 179 -4.91 -11.13 -25.49
N TYR A 180 -5.12 -10.58 -24.29
CA TYR A 180 -4.06 -9.94 -23.53
C TYR A 180 -2.91 -10.89 -23.23
N ASP A 181 -1.71 -10.51 -23.65
CA ASP A 181 -0.48 -11.20 -23.27
C ASP A 181 0.18 -10.49 -22.08
N PRO A 182 0.27 -11.12 -20.90
CA PRO A 182 0.93 -10.55 -19.73
C PRO A 182 2.40 -10.15 -20.00
N LYS A 183 3.08 -10.80 -20.93
CA LYS A 183 4.46 -10.46 -21.29
C LYS A 183 4.57 -9.10 -22.00
N SER A 184 3.47 -8.61 -22.59
CA SER A 184 3.47 -7.30 -23.25
C SER A 184 3.66 -6.12 -22.30
N VAL A 185 3.53 -6.35 -21.00
CA VAL A 185 3.66 -5.33 -19.96
C VAL A 185 4.95 -5.48 -19.13
N ASP A 186 5.70 -6.55 -19.37
CA ASP A 186 7.04 -6.73 -18.82
C ASP A 186 8.04 -5.94 -19.65
N VAL A 187 8.10 -4.65 -19.38
CA VAL A 187 8.92 -3.70 -20.13
C VAL A 187 10.11 -3.21 -19.29
N PRO A 188 11.29 -2.98 -19.91
CA PRO A 188 12.50 -2.61 -19.17
C PRO A 188 12.39 -1.31 -18.37
N GLU A 189 11.47 -0.43 -18.74
CA GLU A 189 11.24 0.86 -18.10
C GLU A 189 10.38 0.76 -16.84
N ALA A 190 9.67 -0.36 -16.66
CA ALA A 190 8.84 -0.56 -15.48
C ALA A 190 9.70 -0.75 -14.22
N ARG A 191 9.31 -0.10 -13.15
CA ARG A 191 9.91 -0.21 -11.83
C ARG A 191 8.81 -0.43 -10.80
N LEU A 192 9.04 -1.33 -9.85
CA LEU A 192 8.13 -1.52 -8.71
C LEU A 192 8.74 -0.88 -7.46
N LEU A 193 9.79 -1.45 -6.94
CA LEU A 193 10.37 -1.04 -5.65
C LEU A 193 11.48 0.00 -5.76
N GLY A 194 12.11 0.12 -6.95
CA GLY A 194 13.28 0.98 -7.16
C GLY A 194 14.56 0.45 -6.52
N ASP A 195 15.71 0.92 -7.03
CA ASP A 195 17.02 0.38 -6.67
C ASP A 195 17.36 0.56 -5.17
N ARG A 196 16.89 1.65 -4.55
CA ARG A 196 17.11 1.95 -3.14
C ARG A 196 16.47 0.91 -2.22
N GLN A 197 15.21 0.53 -2.48
CA GLN A 197 14.54 -0.52 -1.71
C GLN A 197 15.05 -1.91 -2.06
N LEU A 198 15.42 -2.17 -3.30
CA LEU A 198 16.04 -3.45 -3.67
C LEU A 198 17.36 -3.65 -2.93
N LYS A 199 18.19 -2.59 -2.78
CA LYS A 199 19.40 -2.63 -1.95
C LYS A 199 19.05 -2.93 -0.49
N PHE A 200 18.07 -2.25 0.09
CA PHE A 200 17.60 -2.51 1.44
C PHE A 200 17.18 -3.98 1.62
N LEU A 201 16.36 -4.50 0.70
CA LEU A 201 15.89 -5.88 0.77
C LEU A 201 17.02 -6.92 0.61
N ASP A 202 18.02 -6.62 -0.22
CA ASP A 202 19.20 -7.49 -0.38
C ASP A 202 20.03 -7.57 0.92
N GLU A 203 20.27 -6.43 1.58
CA GLU A 203 20.98 -6.37 2.85
C GLU A 203 20.15 -7.00 3.98
N TRP A 204 18.87 -6.61 4.11
CA TRP A 204 17.96 -7.19 5.08
C TRP A 204 17.80 -8.70 4.90
N GLY A 205 17.70 -9.19 3.66
CA GLY A 205 17.54 -10.60 3.34
C GLY A 205 18.71 -11.46 3.84
N LYS A 206 19.91 -10.90 3.91
CA LYS A 206 21.13 -11.58 4.34
C LYS A 206 21.36 -11.54 5.85
N ASP A 207 20.85 -10.52 6.54
CA ASP A 207 21.06 -10.37 7.99
C ASP A 207 20.03 -11.16 8.81
N TRP A 208 20.48 -12.25 9.42
CA TRP A 208 19.71 -13.12 10.31
C TRP A 208 20.11 -13.00 11.78
N THR A 209 20.86 -11.97 12.15
CA THR A 209 21.47 -11.85 13.50
C THR A 209 20.40 -11.89 14.60
N ASN A 210 19.25 -11.23 14.41
CA ASN A 210 18.20 -11.10 15.41
C ASN A 210 16.88 -11.77 14.99
N ALA A 211 16.87 -12.58 13.93
CA ALA A 211 15.66 -13.13 13.35
C ALA A 211 15.74 -14.64 13.13
N ASP A 212 14.65 -15.32 13.44
CA ASP A 212 14.39 -16.71 13.08
C ASP A 212 13.40 -16.80 11.90
N LEU A 213 12.66 -15.70 11.64
CA LEU A 213 11.71 -15.56 10.55
C LEU A 213 11.81 -14.16 9.95
N LYS A 214 11.65 -14.07 8.63
CA LYS A 214 11.55 -12.80 7.90
C LYS A 214 10.20 -12.65 7.25
N VAL A 215 9.59 -11.46 7.35
CA VAL A 215 8.28 -11.14 6.81
C VAL A 215 8.32 -9.78 6.10
N ALA A 216 7.86 -9.71 4.86
CA ALA A 216 7.67 -8.44 4.17
C ALA A 216 6.24 -7.91 4.41
N LEU A 217 6.13 -6.64 4.80
CA LEU A 217 4.88 -5.90 4.95
C LEU A 217 4.75 -4.91 3.81
N SER A 218 3.76 -5.08 2.97
CA SER A 218 3.56 -4.34 1.71
C SER A 218 2.07 -4.04 1.50
N GLN A 219 1.76 -2.94 0.84
CA GLN A 219 0.39 -2.61 0.43
C GLN A 219 -0.07 -3.49 -0.72
N THR A 220 0.82 -3.73 -1.68
CA THR A 220 0.54 -4.47 -2.90
C THR A 220 0.65 -5.97 -2.68
N ILE A 221 -0.22 -6.74 -3.32
CA ILE A 221 -0.11 -8.19 -3.39
C ILE A 221 1.19 -8.56 -4.11
N PHE A 222 2.03 -9.36 -3.49
CA PHE A 222 3.32 -9.76 -4.04
C PHE A 222 3.17 -10.66 -5.28
N CYS A 223 2.17 -11.54 -5.29
CA CYS A 223 1.82 -12.40 -6.40
C CYS A 223 0.41 -12.08 -6.85
N GLY A 224 0.25 -10.99 -7.59
CA GLY A 224 -1.04 -10.58 -8.13
C GLY A 224 -1.52 -11.55 -9.22
N GLY A 225 -2.69 -12.16 -9.00
CA GLY A 225 -3.44 -12.81 -10.06
C GLY A 225 -4.43 -11.85 -10.69
N ALA A 226 -4.68 -11.96 -12.00
CA ALA A 226 -5.82 -11.31 -12.59
C ALA A 226 -7.10 -11.89 -11.98
N HIS A 227 -7.95 -11.06 -11.40
CA HIS A 227 -9.29 -11.47 -11.03
C HIS A 227 -10.14 -11.55 -12.29
N ILE A 228 -10.40 -12.76 -12.74
CA ILE A 228 -11.31 -13.01 -13.87
C ILE A 228 -12.71 -13.09 -13.27
N HIS A 229 -13.50 -12.04 -13.46
CA HIS A 229 -14.87 -11.96 -12.94
C HIS A 229 -15.92 -12.64 -13.83
N GLY A 230 -15.49 -13.41 -14.82
CA GLY A 230 -16.36 -14.12 -15.76
C GLY A 230 -16.73 -13.28 -16.99
N ARG A 231 -17.77 -13.72 -17.71
CA ARG A 231 -18.22 -13.06 -18.95
C ARG A 231 -19.47 -12.23 -18.69
N ILE A 232 -19.38 -10.94 -18.98
CA ILE A 232 -20.53 -10.05 -19.03
C ILE A 232 -20.76 -9.68 -20.50
N GLY A 233 -21.95 -9.95 -21.04
CA GLY A 233 -22.27 -9.66 -22.44
C GLY A 233 -21.35 -10.35 -23.45
N GLY A 234 -20.87 -11.56 -23.14
CA GLY A 234 -19.96 -12.32 -23.99
C GLY A 234 -18.50 -11.88 -23.94
N ARG A 235 -18.14 -10.88 -23.14
CA ARG A 235 -16.78 -10.37 -23.01
C ARG A 235 -16.13 -10.91 -21.72
N LEU A 236 -14.83 -11.22 -21.80
CA LEU A 236 -14.03 -11.53 -20.64
C LEU A 236 -13.75 -10.23 -19.87
N HIS A 237 -14.11 -10.21 -18.59
CA HIS A 237 -13.66 -9.18 -17.67
C HIS A 237 -12.48 -9.71 -16.88
N ALA A 238 -11.30 -9.20 -17.14
CA ALA A 238 -10.13 -9.35 -16.29
C ALA A 238 -9.91 -8.00 -15.59
N ASP A 239 -9.95 -8.02 -14.28
CA ASP A 239 -9.53 -6.90 -13.45
C ASP A 239 -8.11 -7.22 -12.96
N LEU A 240 -7.13 -6.57 -13.59
CA LEU A 240 -5.81 -6.48 -13.01
C LEU A 240 -5.86 -5.28 -12.07
N ASP A 241 -5.86 -5.55 -10.80
CA ASP A 241 -5.72 -4.51 -9.80
C ASP A 241 -4.50 -3.64 -10.17
N SER A 242 -4.69 -2.31 -10.14
CA SER A 242 -3.61 -1.34 -10.33
C SER A 242 -2.43 -1.61 -9.40
N ASN A 243 -2.66 -2.31 -8.33
CA ASN A 243 -1.68 -2.76 -7.37
C ASN A 243 -0.84 -3.95 -7.88
N GLY A 244 -1.39 -4.79 -8.74
CA GLY A 244 -0.69 -5.94 -9.33
C GLY A 244 0.19 -5.59 -10.55
N TRP A 245 0.25 -4.32 -10.93
CA TRP A 245 1.14 -3.86 -11.98
C TRP A 245 2.60 -3.92 -11.51
N PRO A 246 3.52 -4.54 -12.27
CA PRO A 246 4.95 -4.61 -11.96
C PRO A 246 5.63 -3.25 -11.95
#